data_200b7695555290a64aa4ae8e9445d7d3
#
_entry.id   200b7695555290a64aa4ae8e9445d7d3
#
_cell.length_a   1.000
_cell.length_b   1.000
_cell.length_c   1.000
_cell.angle_alpha   90.00
_cell.angle_beta   90.00
_cell.angle_gamma   90.00
#
_symmetry.space_group_name_H-M   'P 1'
#
loop_
_entity.id
_entity.type
_entity.pdbx_description
1 polymer ?
#
loop_
_entity_poly.entity_id
_entity_poly.type
_entity_poly.pdbx_seq_one_letter_code
_entity_poly.pdbx_strand_id
1 'polypeptide(L)'
;MMLNSLMIRNNLCYTEDDILVQELYLYDIPAELKEHELLHYFNSYGSVVRLQLSDKIKRNPFYNTCLKKRRGKRLLKTGCVLFANPLAAPKVLLSQIHHVNEYRFHVKPSDSWLQPEAYGPANGEPEQSHIRAIPDDCLIRILQFLPLIDQLHFLRYCTPFRDVHQLDTRTLQKTVDFEIFNPLTIWDIRDYFFIFGRNIECLKGSIRLSIRCGRFYEFFGSSCVNLKSLELSNTFLSARNVFEMFSNTNKLEHVELRNCELTDESMGALRNLKNLKWLSLANNFQLSGGLPELPTCIETLNLCECGIGILSEDSITAWKALPKLKKLNIQRIRTIHTYIYDYLNSVETIRFSIYEQTDYKKIAKLPNLRRIQIADSPHEIILGKLLNQLVAKKARQLEELEIWDPRKMTNQMLMQIAKLTGLRRLRFWQTLDINDDVLKEFTQLKELEHIFLRDCTHVSDSGVVHLILGCPKLREVYLTRCSKITENLVHIIVDNVQRQVNNREEFRVLPIHFHVGSTNIRESIKTHPNVVASNVVKIFFDAPIHDYSL
;
A
#
# COMPACT_ATOMS: atom_id res chain seq x y z
N MET A 1 19.87 -6.77 22.56
CA MET A 1 20.34 -6.03 23.74
C MET A 1 19.33 -4.94 24.04
N MET A 2 18.33 -5.22 24.87
CA MET A 2 17.38 -4.22 25.37
C MET A 2 17.21 -4.49 26.86
N LEU A 3 18.09 -3.87 27.65
CA LEU A 3 18.02 -3.86 29.11
C LEU A 3 17.74 -2.47 29.66
N ASN A 4 17.31 -1.52 28.83
CA ASN A 4 17.30 -0.11 29.18
C ASN A 4 15.94 0.44 29.64
N SER A 5 14.98 -0.39 30.05
CA SER A 5 13.66 0.09 30.44
C SER A 5 13.18 -0.33 31.84
N LEU A 6 13.99 -1.04 32.61
CA LEU A 6 13.64 -1.37 33.98
C LEU A 6 14.18 -0.32 34.94
N MET A 7 13.29 0.27 35.73
CA MET A 7 13.67 1.16 36.82
C MET A 7 13.71 0.37 38.13
N ILE A 8 14.81 0.45 38.86
CA ILE A 8 14.94 -0.16 40.19
C ILE A 8 14.90 0.96 41.24
N ARG A 9 13.91 0.92 42.14
CA ARG A 9 13.77 1.85 43.27
C ARG A 9 13.46 1.06 44.52
N ASN A 10 14.18 1.30 45.61
CA ASN A 10 13.96 0.65 46.91
C ASN A 10 13.90 -0.90 46.82
N ASN A 11 14.79 -1.52 46.05
CA ASN A 11 14.81 -2.96 45.79
C ASN A 11 13.57 -3.52 45.08
N LEU A 12 12.76 -2.67 44.45
CA LEU A 12 11.63 -3.05 43.62
C LEU A 12 11.93 -2.71 42.17
N CYS A 13 11.42 -3.52 41.25
CA CYS A 13 11.50 -3.29 39.81
C CYS A 13 10.20 -2.69 39.29
N TYR A 14 10.34 -1.70 38.41
CA TYR A 14 9.21 -1.08 37.71
C TYR A 14 9.40 -1.22 36.20
N THR A 15 8.32 -1.35 35.48
CA THR A 15 8.30 -1.30 34.01
C THR A 15 8.59 0.13 33.54
N GLU A 16 8.75 0.31 32.23
CA GLU A 16 8.89 1.62 31.59
C GLU A 16 7.69 2.58 31.84
N ASP A 17 6.51 2.01 32.14
CA ASP A 17 5.27 2.72 32.47
C ASP A 17 5.10 2.94 33.99
N ASP A 18 6.16 2.78 34.77
CA ASP A 18 6.19 2.94 36.25
C ASP A 18 5.25 1.99 37.01
N ILE A 19 4.94 0.81 36.43
CA ILE A 19 4.13 -0.23 37.06
C ILE A 19 5.03 -1.24 37.77
N LEU A 20 4.66 -1.59 39.02
CA LEU A 20 5.40 -2.54 39.82
C LEU A 20 5.44 -3.94 39.19
N VAL A 21 6.64 -4.50 39.05
CA VAL A 21 6.84 -5.81 38.42
C VAL A 21 6.64 -6.93 39.47
N GLN A 22 5.64 -7.75 39.27
CA GLN A 22 5.37 -8.97 40.03
C GLN A 22 5.25 -10.20 39.12
N GLU A 23 4.83 -10.00 37.84
CA GLU A 23 4.74 -11.07 36.87
C GLU A 23 5.92 -11.03 35.90
N LEU A 24 6.54 -12.19 35.68
CA LEU A 24 7.68 -12.37 34.77
C LEU A 24 7.29 -13.29 33.62
N TYR A 25 7.77 -12.96 32.43
CA TYR A 25 7.61 -13.74 31.22
C TYR A 25 8.81 -14.65 31.00
N LEU A 26 8.53 -15.92 30.78
CA LEU A 26 9.52 -16.98 30.55
C LEU A 26 9.53 -17.35 29.07
N TYR A 27 10.70 -17.47 28.47
CA TYR A 27 10.82 -17.83 27.07
C TYR A 27 12.03 -18.74 26.81
N ASP A 28 12.01 -19.39 25.63
CA ASP A 28 12.97 -20.42 25.25
C ASP A 28 13.03 -21.58 26.26
N ILE A 29 11.90 -21.94 26.87
CA ILE A 29 11.82 -23.06 27.82
C ILE A 29 11.84 -24.36 27.03
N PRO A 30 12.81 -25.26 27.24
CA PRO A 30 12.80 -26.59 26.64
C PRO A 30 11.51 -27.36 26.97
N ALA A 31 10.93 -28.05 25.97
CA ALA A 31 9.67 -28.76 26.15
C ALA A 31 9.77 -29.90 27.17
N GLU A 32 10.96 -30.41 27.39
CA GLU A 32 11.29 -31.46 28.34
C GLU A 32 11.21 -30.98 29.81
N LEU A 33 11.42 -29.68 30.06
CA LEU A 33 11.36 -29.08 31.40
C LEU A 33 9.91 -29.03 31.88
N LYS A 34 9.67 -29.66 33.03
CA LYS A 34 8.31 -29.81 33.59
C LYS A 34 7.94 -28.63 34.47
N GLU A 35 6.64 -28.36 34.54
CA GLU A 35 6.08 -27.25 35.32
C GLU A 35 6.47 -27.29 36.81
N HIS A 36 6.45 -28.46 37.43
CA HIS A 36 6.80 -28.61 38.85
C HIS A 36 8.27 -28.30 39.14
N GLU A 37 9.20 -28.54 38.18
CA GLU A 37 10.61 -28.19 38.32
C GLU A 37 10.82 -26.67 38.27
N LEU A 38 10.11 -26.00 37.37
CA LEU A 38 10.08 -24.53 37.32
C LEU A 38 9.44 -23.92 38.55
N LEU A 39 8.33 -24.50 39.05
CA LEU A 39 7.68 -24.05 40.24
C LEU A 39 8.60 -24.17 41.47
N HIS A 40 9.29 -25.29 41.63
CA HIS A 40 10.26 -25.47 42.70
C HIS A 40 11.41 -24.44 42.57
N TYR A 41 11.91 -24.23 41.37
CA TYR A 41 12.96 -23.25 41.11
C TYR A 41 12.55 -21.83 41.49
N PHE A 42 11.38 -21.36 41.05
CA PHE A 42 10.94 -20.00 41.32
C PHE A 42 10.52 -19.80 42.79
N ASN A 43 10.02 -20.82 43.47
CA ASN A 43 9.75 -20.74 44.90
C ASN A 43 11.01 -20.50 45.76
N SER A 44 12.21 -20.76 45.25
CA SER A 44 13.45 -20.39 45.91
C SER A 44 13.70 -18.87 45.98
N TYR A 45 13.05 -18.08 45.10
CA TYR A 45 13.12 -16.62 45.07
C TYR A 45 12.01 -15.95 45.86
N GLY A 46 10.87 -16.60 45.98
CA GLY A 46 9.68 -16.11 46.68
C GLY A 46 8.45 -16.95 46.39
N SER A 47 7.38 -16.77 47.18
CA SER A 47 6.12 -17.50 47.00
C SER A 47 5.51 -17.22 45.61
N VAL A 48 5.30 -18.27 44.82
CA VAL A 48 4.66 -18.20 43.49
C VAL A 48 3.15 -18.34 43.64
N VAL A 49 2.40 -17.35 43.14
CA VAL A 49 0.92 -17.35 43.10
C VAL A 49 0.43 -18.16 41.91
N ARG A 50 1.08 -17.97 40.76
CA ARG A 50 0.69 -18.60 39.50
C ARG A 50 1.92 -18.89 38.66
N LEU A 51 2.00 -20.08 38.10
CA LEU A 51 2.91 -20.43 37.01
C LEU A 51 2.04 -21.00 35.89
N GLN A 52 2.18 -20.46 34.69
CA GLN A 52 1.40 -20.92 33.55
C GLN A 52 2.33 -21.08 32.35
N LEU A 53 2.34 -22.27 31.77
CA LEU A 53 3.10 -22.59 30.57
C LEU A 53 2.18 -22.61 29.34
N SER A 54 2.65 -22.13 28.22
CA SER A 54 1.89 -22.18 26.97
C SER A 54 2.03 -23.56 26.31
N ASP A 55 0.90 -24.16 25.93
CA ASP A 55 0.88 -25.40 25.15
C ASP A 55 1.32 -25.17 23.69
N LYS A 56 1.42 -23.92 23.25
CA LYS A 56 1.85 -23.56 21.90
C LYS A 56 3.38 -23.67 21.78
N ILE A 57 3.82 -24.77 21.18
CA ILE A 57 5.21 -24.98 20.79
C ILE A 57 5.56 -24.01 19.68
N LYS A 58 6.18 -22.87 20.03
CA LYS A 58 6.70 -21.94 19.02
C LYS A 58 7.99 -22.53 18.44
N ARG A 59 7.97 -22.93 17.16
CA ARG A 59 9.21 -23.11 16.38
C ARG A 59 9.76 -21.72 16.16
N ASN A 60 10.91 -21.40 16.77
CA ASN A 60 11.56 -20.11 16.53
C ASN A 60 12.26 -20.18 15.15
N PRO A 61 11.78 -19.44 14.12
CA PRO A 61 12.39 -19.46 12.79
C PRO A 61 13.76 -18.78 12.74
N PHE A 62 14.15 -18.01 13.77
CA PHE A 62 15.36 -17.18 13.77
C PHE A 62 16.66 -17.87 14.20
N TYR A 63 16.64 -19.13 14.62
CA TYR A 63 17.84 -19.84 15.06
C TYR A 63 18.58 -20.64 13.97
N ASN A 64 18.32 -20.37 12.68
CA ASN A 64 18.92 -21.15 11.58
C ASN A 64 20.11 -20.51 10.85
N THR A 65 20.66 -19.40 11.31
CA THR A 65 21.77 -18.73 10.59
C THR A 65 23.05 -18.60 11.38
N CYS A 66 23.64 -19.55 11.88
CA CYS A 66 25.08 -19.68 12.21
C CYS A 66 25.29 -20.86 13.17
N LEU A 67 25.37 -22.04 12.66
CA LEU A 67 26.25 -23.11 13.12
C LEU A 67 25.78 -24.43 12.49
N LYS A 68 26.45 -24.82 11.43
CA LYS A 68 26.39 -26.18 10.90
C LYS A 68 26.85 -27.15 11.97
N LYS A 69 26.02 -28.10 12.30
CA LYS A 69 26.19 -29.48 12.75
C LYS A 69 25.42 -29.85 14.02
N ARG A 70 24.45 -30.76 13.83
CA ARG A 70 23.97 -31.79 14.76
C ARG A 70 23.46 -31.33 16.13
N ARG A 71 22.14 -30.96 16.21
CA ARG A 71 21.29 -31.36 17.32
C ARG A 71 19.83 -31.19 16.88
N GLY A 72 18.97 -32.20 17.17
CA GLY A 72 17.55 -32.20 16.77
C GLY A 72 16.84 -30.91 17.15
N LYS A 73 15.80 -30.52 16.37
CA LYS A 73 14.96 -29.33 16.62
C LYS A 73 14.32 -29.47 18.01
N ARG A 74 14.90 -28.79 19.02
CA ARG A 74 14.26 -28.73 20.35
C ARG A 74 12.99 -27.91 20.25
N LEU A 75 11.90 -28.44 20.77
CA LEU A 75 10.64 -27.75 20.92
C LEU A 75 10.73 -26.83 22.13
N LEU A 76 10.34 -25.56 21.98
CA LEU A 76 10.45 -24.54 23.02
C LEU A 76 9.06 -24.06 23.43
N LYS A 77 8.84 -23.88 24.72
CA LYS A 77 7.63 -23.31 25.33
C LYS A 77 7.90 -21.90 25.81
N THR A 78 6.83 -21.18 26.09
CA THR A 78 6.83 -19.91 26.81
C THR A 78 5.91 -20.02 28.02
N GLY A 79 6.03 -19.08 28.96
CA GLY A 79 5.14 -19.07 30.12
C GLY A 79 5.21 -17.77 30.89
N CYS A 80 4.50 -17.71 31.99
CA CYS A 80 4.61 -16.61 32.94
C CYS A 80 4.62 -17.14 34.38
N VAL A 81 5.28 -16.42 35.27
CA VAL A 81 5.29 -16.66 36.70
C VAL A 81 4.93 -15.38 37.44
N LEU A 82 3.95 -15.48 38.37
CA LEU A 82 3.50 -14.37 39.20
C LEU A 82 3.91 -14.66 40.66
N PHE A 83 4.58 -13.69 41.27
CA PHE A 83 4.99 -13.76 42.68
C PHE A 83 3.99 -13.04 43.61
N ALA A 84 3.77 -13.59 44.80
CA ALA A 84 2.98 -12.93 45.81
C ALA A 84 3.65 -11.65 46.34
N ASN A 85 4.99 -11.67 46.47
CA ASN A 85 5.76 -10.55 46.93
C ASN A 85 6.57 -9.92 45.78
N PRO A 86 6.39 -8.62 45.50
CA PRO A 86 7.11 -7.94 44.42
C PRO A 86 8.63 -7.90 44.61
N LEU A 87 9.15 -8.10 45.82
CA LEU A 87 10.58 -8.22 46.11
C LEU A 87 11.23 -9.48 45.53
N ALA A 88 10.46 -10.46 45.07
CA ALA A 88 10.96 -11.66 44.42
C ALA A 88 11.41 -11.40 42.96
N ALA A 89 10.66 -10.60 42.22
CA ALA A 89 10.91 -10.30 40.81
C ALA A 89 12.31 -9.70 40.56
N PRO A 90 12.78 -8.66 41.29
CA PRO A 90 14.13 -8.13 41.13
C PRO A 90 15.22 -9.17 41.29
N LYS A 91 15.08 -10.11 42.27
CA LYS A 91 16.07 -11.15 42.50
C LYS A 91 16.20 -12.11 41.32
N VAL A 92 15.10 -12.43 40.66
CA VAL A 92 15.08 -13.24 39.44
C VAL A 92 15.71 -12.45 38.30
N LEU A 93 15.36 -11.18 38.14
CA LEU A 93 15.83 -10.34 37.02
C LEU A 93 17.30 -9.90 37.12
N LEU A 94 18.01 -10.22 38.23
CA LEU A 94 19.47 -10.07 38.29
C LEU A 94 20.21 -10.88 37.22
N SER A 95 19.60 -11.98 36.75
CA SER A 95 20.06 -12.74 35.61
C SER A 95 18.97 -12.84 34.56
N GLN A 96 19.33 -12.69 33.29
CA GLN A 96 18.40 -12.94 32.18
C GLN A 96 18.35 -14.41 31.78
N ILE A 97 19.36 -15.15 32.14
CA ILE A 97 19.54 -16.55 31.78
C ILE A 97 19.49 -17.37 33.04
N HIS A 98 18.57 -18.31 33.06
CA HIS A 98 18.35 -19.22 34.18
C HIS A 98 18.63 -20.66 33.78
N HIS A 99 19.03 -21.45 34.76
CA HIS A 99 19.31 -22.88 34.58
C HIS A 99 18.53 -23.68 35.61
N VAL A 100 17.86 -24.72 35.12
CA VAL A 100 17.24 -25.75 35.95
C VAL A 100 17.74 -27.09 35.41
N ASN A 101 18.44 -27.82 36.26
CA ASN A 101 19.19 -29.03 35.87
C ASN A 101 20.16 -28.69 34.69
N GLU A 102 20.05 -29.40 33.58
CA GLU A 102 20.84 -29.17 32.36
C GLU A 102 20.20 -28.20 31.36
N TYR A 103 18.99 -27.69 31.70
CA TYR A 103 18.18 -26.86 30.81
C TYR A 103 18.39 -25.37 31.07
N ARG A 104 18.46 -24.61 29.97
CA ARG A 104 18.59 -23.15 29.99
C ARG A 104 17.33 -22.52 29.44
N PHE A 105 16.84 -21.47 30.07
CA PHE A 105 15.74 -20.63 29.62
C PHE A 105 15.99 -19.16 29.99
N HIS A 106 15.13 -18.27 29.48
CA HIS A 106 15.28 -16.84 29.67
C HIS A 106 14.09 -16.28 30.43
N VAL A 107 14.34 -15.19 31.17
CA VAL A 107 13.31 -14.47 31.94
C VAL A 107 13.42 -12.99 31.66
N LYS A 108 12.26 -12.35 31.55
CA LYS A 108 12.12 -10.90 31.47
C LYS A 108 10.83 -10.48 32.20
N PRO A 109 10.61 -9.19 32.54
CA PRO A 109 9.32 -8.73 33.00
C PRO A 109 8.23 -9.07 31.99
N SER A 110 7.06 -9.46 32.50
CA SER A 110 5.83 -9.41 31.70
C SER A 110 5.51 -7.96 31.37
N ASP A 111 4.72 -7.75 30.34
CA ASP A 111 4.33 -6.41 29.90
C ASP A 111 3.58 -5.68 31.01
N SER A 112 3.70 -4.35 31.03
CA SER A 112 3.12 -3.49 32.06
C SER A 112 1.64 -3.78 32.32
N TRP A 113 0.85 -3.99 31.29
CA TRP A 113 -0.60 -4.29 31.40
C TRP A 113 -0.95 -5.70 31.87
N LEU A 114 0.02 -6.60 32.01
CA LEU A 114 -0.15 -7.92 32.59
C LEU A 114 0.21 -7.94 34.09
N GLN A 115 0.79 -6.84 34.58
CA GLN A 115 1.11 -6.74 36.00
C GLN A 115 -0.15 -6.59 36.85
N PRO A 116 -0.20 -7.13 38.08
CA PRO A 116 -1.40 -7.08 38.95
C PRO A 116 -1.90 -5.65 39.22
N GLU A 117 -0.98 -4.68 39.34
CA GLU A 117 -1.32 -3.29 39.66
C GLU A 117 -1.55 -2.41 38.44
N ALA A 118 -1.54 -3.01 37.22
CA ALA A 118 -1.64 -2.25 35.99
C ALA A 118 -2.88 -1.35 35.88
N TYR A 119 -3.98 -1.75 36.49
CA TYR A 119 -5.27 -1.04 36.42
C TYR A 119 -5.75 -0.52 37.78
N GLY A 120 -4.83 -0.38 38.73
CA GLY A 120 -5.14 -0.03 40.13
C GLY A 120 -5.65 -1.21 40.95
N PRO A 121 -5.87 -1.04 42.27
CA PRO A 121 -6.31 -2.12 43.13
C PRO A 121 -7.68 -2.62 42.68
N ALA A 122 -7.79 -3.94 42.46
CA ALA A 122 -9.02 -4.62 42.06
C ALA A 122 -10.10 -4.62 43.17
N ASN A 123 -9.85 -4.01 44.32
CA ASN A 123 -10.62 -4.08 45.55
C ASN A 123 -11.46 -2.84 45.86
N GLY A 124 -11.89 -2.09 44.83
CA GLY A 124 -13.04 -1.20 45.01
C GLY A 124 -14.31 -2.01 44.85
N GLU A 125 -15.14 -2.15 45.92
CA GLU A 125 -16.54 -2.50 45.72
C GLU A 125 -17.11 -1.63 44.62
N PRO A 126 -17.93 -2.14 43.68
CA PRO A 126 -18.52 -1.33 42.64
C PRO A 126 -19.41 -0.29 43.33
N GLU A 127 -18.86 0.90 43.59
CA GLU A 127 -19.67 2.06 43.94
C GLU A 127 -20.80 2.13 42.91
N GLN A 128 -22.05 2.28 43.39
CA GLN A 128 -23.21 2.49 42.55
C GLN A 128 -23.01 3.83 41.79
N SER A 129 -22.23 3.77 40.75
CA SER A 129 -21.93 4.94 39.95
C SER A 129 -23.23 5.36 39.27
N HIS A 130 -23.68 6.62 39.51
CA HIS A 130 -24.86 7.22 38.89
C HIS A 130 -24.80 7.16 37.35
N ILE A 131 -23.61 6.99 36.78
CA ILE A 131 -23.39 6.85 35.34
C ILE A 131 -24.06 5.59 34.75
N ARG A 132 -24.25 4.54 35.55
CA ARG A 132 -24.97 3.32 35.13
C ARG A 132 -26.48 3.53 34.96
N ALA A 133 -27.03 4.61 35.50
CA ALA A 133 -28.45 4.98 35.36
C ALA A 133 -28.72 5.79 34.09
N ILE A 134 -27.66 6.18 33.33
CA ILE A 134 -27.78 6.95 32.11
C ILE A 134 -28.16 6.01 30.97
N PRO A 135 -29.19 6.32 30.15
CA PRO A 135 -29.57 5.54 28.99
C PRO A 135 -28.40 5.39 27.98
N ASP A 136 -28.34 4.26 27.27
CA ASP A 136 -27.28 3.93 26.32
C ASP A 136 -27.07 5.00 25.24
N ASP A 137 -28.14 5.54 24.67
CA ASP A 137 -28.09 6.62 23.67
C ASP A 137 -27.39 7.88 24.20
N CYS A 138 -27.59 8.19 25.49
CA CYS A 138 -26.92 9.32 26.15
C CYS A 138 -25.43 9.03 26.36
N LEU A 139 -25.09 7.79 26.74
CA LEU A 139 -23.70 7.36 26.89
C LEU A 139 -22.94 7.44 25.57
N ILE A 140 -23.55 6.97 24.46
CA ILE A 140 -23.00 7.12 23.10
C ILE A 140 -22.79 8.58 22.77
N ARG A 141 -23.78 9.43 23.06
CA ARG A 141 -23.67 10.86 22.80
C ARG A 141 -22.54 11.53 23.57
N ILE A 142 -22.36 11.16 24.82
CA ILE A 142 -21.23 11.64 25.66
C ILE A 142 -19.90 11.24 25.02
N LEU A 143 -19.74 9.97 24.64
CA LEU A 143 -18.51 9.48 24.01
C LEU A 143 -18.17 10.23 22.71
N GLN A 144 -19.18 10.56 21.90
CA GLN A 144 -18.97 11.30 20.64
C GLN A 144 -18.40 12.71 20.84
N PHE A 145 -18.61 13.35 22.00
CA PHE A 145 -18.06 14.66 22.33
C PHE A 145 -16.67 14.62 22.96
N LEU A 146 -16.21 13.45 23.37
CA LEU A 146 -14.89 13.32 24.00
C LEU A 146 -13.76 13.18 22.96
N PRO A 147 -12.57 13.74 23.21
CA PRO A 147 -11.36 13.39 22.49
C PRO A 147 -11.09 11.88 22.58
N LEU A 148 -10.43 11.33 21.57
CA LEU A 148 -10.16 9.88 21.50
C LEU A 148 -9.48 9.31 22.77
N ILE A 149 -8.53 10.04 23.33
CA ILE A 149 -7.82 9.64 24.57
C ILE A 149 -8.83 9.48 25.72
N ASP A 150 -9.72 10.45 25.88
CA ASP A 150 -10.73 10.41 26.95
C ASP A 150 -11.77 9.30 26.70
N GLN A 151 -12.15 9.08 25.44
CA GLN A 151 -12.99 7.93 25.08
C GLN A 151 -12.34 6.61 25.53
N LEU A 152 -11.06 6.41 25.21
CA LEU A 152 -10.33 5.18 25.59
C LEU A 152 -10.23 5.02 27.10
N HIS A 153 -9.97 6.11 27.82
CA HIS A 153 -9.93 6.08 29.30
C HIS A 153 -11.31 5.69 29.86
N PHE A 154 -12.39 6.28 29.37
CA PHE A 154 -13.75 5.90 29.78
C PHE A 154 -14.06 4.43 29.50
N LEU A 155 -13.74 3.96 28.30
CA LEU A 155 -13.98 2.58 27.89
C LEU A 155 -13.11 1.56 28.66
N ARG A 156 -11.96 2.02 29.19
CA ARG A 156 -11.07 1.20 30.02
C ARG A 156 -11.66 0.90 31.39
N TYR A 157 -12.26 1.92 32.02
CA TYR A 157 -12.71 1.83 33.43
C TYR A 157 -14.21 1.55 33.58
N CYS A 158 -15.02 1.80 32.57
CA CYS A 158 -16.47 1.70 32.64
C CYS A 158 -17.02 0.64 31.68
N THR A 159 -17.33 -0.56 32.21
CA THR A 159 -17.90 -1.66 31.40
C THR A 159 -19.19 -1.29 30.66
N PRO A 160 -20.17 -0.57 31.26
CA PRO A 160 -21.36 -0.15 30.54
C PRO A 160 -21.05 0.65 29.26
N PHE A 161 -20.09 1.59 29.28
CA PHE A 161 -19.69 2.33 28.09
C PHE A 161 -19.08 1.42 27.02
N ARG A 162 -18.31 0.42 27.42
CA ARG A 162 -17.72 -0.56 26.50
C ARG A 162 -18.80 -1.38 25.79
N ASP A 163 -19.78 -1.87 26.56
CA ASP A 163 -20.86 -2.71 26.04
C ASP A 163 -21.75 -1.91 25.07
N VAL A 164 -22.13 -0.70 25.46
CA VAL A 164 -22.93 0.22 24.63
C VAL A 164 -22.18 0.62 23.35
N HIS A 165 -20.89 0.90 23.46
CA HIS A 165 -20.07 1.26 22.30
C HIS A 165 -19.93 0.11 21.29
N GLN A 166 -19.89 -1.14 21.78
CA GLN A 166 -19.87 -2.32 20.89
C GLN A 166 -21.20 -2.51 20.14
N LEU A 167 -22.32 -2.04 20.69
CA LEU A 167 -23.64 -2.12 20.07
C LEU A 167 -23.84 -1.05 18.98
N ASP A 168 -23.24 0.14 19.13
CA ASP A 168 -23.35 1.22 18.14
C ASP A 168 -22.31 1.10 17.00
N THR A 169 -22.49 0.08 16.16
CA THR A 169 -21.63 -0.15 14.98
C THR A 169 -21.75 0.93 13.90
N ARG A 170 -22.70 1.86 13.99
CA ARG A 170 -22.96 2.89 12.96
C ARG A 170 -22.02 4.08 13.03
N THR A 171 -21.46 4.36 14.19
CA THR A 171 -20.55 5.50 14.43
C THR A 171 -19.07 5.13 14.27
N LEU A 172 -18.75 3.85 14.12
CA LEU A 172 -17.37 3.38 14.10
C LEU A 172 -16.68 3.70 12.77
N GLN A 173 -15.54 4.36 12.86
CA GLN A 173 -14.70 4.65 11.72
C GLN A 173 -14.19 3.36 11.08
N LYS A 174 -14.73 3.00 9.91
CA LYS A 174 -14.23 1.86 9.14
C LYS A 174 -12.87 2.13 8.51
N THR A 175 -12.56 3.40 8.27
CA THR A 175 -11.27 3.87 7.74
C THR A 175 -10.56 4.67 8.81
N VAL A 176 -9.33 4.28 9.12
CA VAL A 176 -8.50 4.87 10.17
C VAL A 176 -7.16 5.28 9.57
N ASP A 177 -6.76 6.52 9.85
CA ASP A 177 -5.42 7.00 9.54
C ASP A 177 -4.47 6.72 10.71
N PHE A 178 -3.26 6.24 10.40
CA PHE A 178 -2.24 5.97 11.42
C PHE A 178 -1.85 7.21 12.23
N GLU A 179 -2.11 8.41 11.75
CA GLU A 179 -1.80 9.65 12.48
C GLU A 179 -2.56 9.77 13.80
N ILE A 180 -3.73 9.14 13.94
CA ILE A 180 -4.50 9.17 15.19
C ILE A 180 -3.75 8.52 16.36
N PHE A 181 -2.79 7.64 16.08
CA PHE A 181 -2.01 6.94 17.10
C PHE A 181 -0.82 7.76 17.63
N ASN A 182 -0.47 8.88 16.98
CA ASN A 182 0.68 9.70 17.37
C ASN A 182 0.62 10.26 18.82
N PRO A 183 -0.53 10.71 19.32
CA PRO A 183 -0.64 11.21 20.70
C PRO A 183 -0.88 10.09 21.73
N LEU A 184 -1.11 8.85 21.29
CA LEU A 184 -1.52 7.75 22.16
C LEU A 184 -0.30 7.04 22.77
N THR A 185 -0.45 6.59 24.01
CA THR A 185 0.48 5.65 24.63
C THR A 185 0.30 4.26 24.05
N ILE A 186 1.27 3.36 24.25
CA ILE A 186 1.14 1.96 23.80
C ILE A 186 -0.06 1.23 24.45
N TRP A 187 -0.45 1.64 25.63
CA TRP A 187 -1.63 1.16 26.33
C TRP A 187 -2.92 1.59 25.64
N ASP A 188 -2.98 2.87 25.26
CA ASP A 188 -4.14 3.42 24.56
C ASP A 188 -4.28 2.76 23.19
N ILE A 189 -3.16 2.53 22.49
CA ILE A 189 -3.14 1.84 21.20
C ILE A 189 -3.64 0.40 21.34
N ARG A 190 -3.19 -0.33 22.36
CA ARG A 190 -3.68 -1.69 22.65
C ARG A 190 -5.19 -1.69 22.85
N ASP A 191 -5.68 -0.80 23.71
CA ASP A 191 -7.09 -0.72 24.05
C ASP A 191 -7.93 -0.26 22.85
N TYR A 192 -7.39 0.66 22.05
CA TYR A 192 -8.01 1.07 20.80
C TYR A 192 -8.25 -0.14 19.88
N PHE A 193 -7.22 -0.92 19.58
CA PHE A 193 -7.37 -2.07 18.69
C PHE A 193 -8.23 -3.18 19.33
N PHE A 194 -8.17 -3.36 20.64
CA PHE A 194 -9.03 -4.33 21.34
C PHE A 194 -10.51 -3.96 21.20
N ILE A 195 -10.85 -2.67 21.33
CA ILE A 195 -12.23 -2.18 21.29
C ILE A 195 -12.72 -2.02 19.84
N PHE A 196 -11.94 -1.34 19.00
CA PHE A 196 -12.37 -0.91 17.66
C PHE A 196 -11.86 -1.81 16.53
N GLY A 197 -10.83 -2.61 16.76
CA GLY A 197 -10.09 -3.33 15.72
C GLY A 197 -10.98 -4.18 14.81
N ARG A 198 -12.01 -4.83 15.35
CA ARG A 198 -12.94 -5.66 14.56
C ARG A 198 -13.78 -4.87 13.55
N ASN A 199 -13.94 -3.57 13.75
CA ASN A 199 -14.75 -2.72 12.88
C ASN A 199 -13.92 -2.03 11.78
N ILE A 200 -12.60 -2.05 11.90
CA ILE A 200 -11.69 -1.42 10.95
C ILE A 200 -11.62 -2.26 9.67
N GLU A 201 -11.98 -1.63 8.56
CA GLU A 201 -11.88 -2.20 7.22
C GLU A 201 -10.69 -1.64 6.43
N CYS A 202 -10.24 -0.41 6.74
CA CYS A 202 -9.13 0.25 6.08
C CYS A 202 -8.21 0.96 7.08
N LEU A 203 -6.91 0.68 7.02
CA LEU A 203 -5.86 1.39 7.73
C LEU A 203 -4.93 2.05 6.71
N LYS A 204 -4.66 3.35 6.84
CA LYS A 204 -3.82 4.08 5.89
C LYS A 204 -2.93 5.13 6.55
N GLY A 205 -1.88 5.57 5.83
CA GLY A 205 -1.00 6.65 6.24
C GLY A 205 0.43 6.20 6.55
N SER A 206 1.09 6.91 7.44
CA SER A 206 2.46 6.61 7.88
C SER A 206 2.55 6.55 9.40
N ILE A 207 3.39 5.64 9.89
CA ILE A 207 3.64 5.50 11.33
C ILE A 207 4.88 6.31 11.67
N ARG A 208 4.73 7.32 12.53
CA ARG A 208 5.87 8.13 12.98
C ARG A 208 6.78 7.32 13.91
N LEU A 209 8.07 7.67 13.89
CA LEU A 209 9.15 6.96 14.59
C LEU A 209 8.99 6.82 16.11
N SER A 210 8.12 7.63 16.73
CA SER A 210 7.81 7.53 18.16
C SER A 210 7.07 6.24 18.55
N ILE A 211 6.34 5.62 17.60
CA ILE A 211 5.60 4.37 17.81
C ILE A 211 6.49 3.17 17.38
N ARG A 212 7.74 3.14 17.78
CA ARG A 212 8.68 2.03 17.46
C ARG A 212 8.43 0.76 18.25
N CYS A 213 7.27 0.59 18.84
CA CYS A 213 6.96 -0.60 19.58
C CYS A 213 6.54 -1.72 18.63
N GLY A 214 7.33 -2.80 18.55
CA GLY A 214 6.98 -4.00 17.76
C GLY A 214 5.61 -4.55 18.10
N ARG A 215 5.12 -4.28 19.29
CA ARG A 215 3.77 -4.67 19.74
C ARG A 215 2.64 -3.92 19.06
N PHE A 216 2.87 -2.74 18.52
CA PHE A 216 1.88 -2.03 17.72
C PHE A 216 1.35 -2.92 16.58
N TYR A 217 2.26 -3.57 15.87
CA TYR A 217 1.93 -4.45 14.75
C TYR A 217 1.23 -5.74 15.20
N GLU A 218 1.59 -6.27 16.37
CA GLU A 218 0.91 -7.40 17.01
C GLU A 218 -0.53 -7.06 17.38
N PHE A 219 -0.77 -5.89 17.96
CA PHE A 219 -2.10 -5.46 18.37
C PHE A 219 -3.05 -5.32 17.18
N PHE A 220 -2.65 -4.60 16.14
CA PHE A 220 -3.53 -4.46 15.01
C PHE A 220 -3.67 -5.76 14.21
N GLY A 221 -2.60 -6.52 14.00
CA GLY A 221 -2.63 -7.80 13.28
C GLY A 221 -3.51 -8.85 13.97
N SER A 222 -3.59 -8.83 15.32
CA SER A 222 -4.45 -9.74 16.08
C SER A 222 -5.91 -9.30 16.14
N SER A 223 -6.18 -7.99 16.13
CA SER A 223 -7.52 -7.43 16.41
C SER A 223 -8.29 -7.06 15.14
N CYS A 224 -7.60 -6.63 14.05
CA CYS A 224 -8.25 -6.14 12.84
C CYS A 224 -8.62 -7.27 11.87
N VAL A 225 -9.41 -8.23 12.33
CA VAL A 225 -9.79 -9.44 11.55
C VAL A 225 -10.67 -9.15 10.33
N ASN A 226 -11.25 -7.96 10.24
CA ASN A 226 -12.09 -7.53 9.12
C ASN A 226 -11.38 -6.56 8.16
N LEU A 227 -10.07 -6.35 8.36
CA LEU A 227 -9.28 -5.45 7.53
C LEU A 227 -9.24 -5.92 6.07
N LYS A 228 -9.65 -5.03 5.15
CA LYS A 228 -9.70 -5.24 3.70
C LYS A 228 -8.60 -4.47 2.97
N SER A 229 -8.23 -3.28 3.48
CA SER A 229 -7.22 -2.41 2.89
C SER A 229 -6.20 -1.98 3.94
N LEU A 230 -4.92 -2.10 3.60
CA LEU A 230 -3.80 -1.60 4.38
C LEU A 230 -2.86 -0.80 3.46
N GLU A 231 -2.72 0.49 3.74
CA GLU A 231 -1.85 1.40 3.00
C GLU A 231 -0.85 2.03 3.98
N LEU A 232 0.38 1.56 3.95
CA LEU A 232 1.45 2.03 4.83
C LEU A 232 2.61 2.55 4.00
N SER A 233 3.06 3.76 4.32
CA SER A 233 4.16 4.39 3.59
C SER A 233 5.21 5.01 4.53
N ASN A 234 6.47 5.07 4.04
CA ASN A 234 7.58 5.73 4.72
C ASN A 234 7.78 5.26 6.17
N THR A 235 7.65 3.96 6.41
CA THR A 235 7.71 3.35 7.74
C THR A 235 8.66 2.16 7.73
N PHE A 236 9.65 2.17 8.61
CA PHE A 236 10.56 1.02 8.75
C PHE A 236 9.82 -0.20 9.30
N LEU A 237 9.83 -1.31 8.55
CA LEU A 237 9.23 -2.59 8.91
C LEU A 237 10.28 -3.70 8.95
N SER A 238 10.53 -4.24 10.14
CA SER A 238 11.29 -5.49 10.24
C SER A 238 10.46 -6.66 9.73
N ALA A 239 11.11 -7.76 9.34
CA ALA A 239 10.41 -8.98 8.93
C ALA A 239 9.39 -9.44 10.00
N ARG A 240 9.77 -9.37 11.29
CA ARG A 240 8.88 -9.67 12.40
C ARG A 240 7.61 -8.81 12.39
N ASN A 241 7.75 -7.49 12.19
CA ASN A 241 6.60 -6.58 12.13
C ASN A 241 5.61 -7.00 11.03
N VAL A 242 6.12 -7.35 9.85
CA VAL A 242 5.28 -7.79 8.73
C VAL A 242 4.54 -9.10 9.04
N PHE A 243 5.21 -10.07 9.68
CA PHE A 243 4.56 -11.31 10.11
C PHE A 243 3.48 -11.08 11.18
N GLU A 244 3.73 -10.18 12.13
CA GLU A 244 2.77 -9.82 13.17
C GLU A 244 1.55 -9.11 12.56
N MET A 245 1.76 -8.17 11.64
CA MET A 245 0.71 -7.44 10.91
C MET A 245 -0.26 -8.39 10.20
N PHE A 246 0.26 -9.44 9.58
CA PHE A 246 -0.54 -10.34 8.75
C PHE A 246 -0.96 -11.63 9.47
N SER A 247 -0.85 -11.68 10.81
CA SER A 247 -1.15 -12.89 11.59
C SER A 247 -2.60 -13.35 11.50
N ASN A 248 -3.58 -12.42 11.49
CA ASN A 248 -5.02 -12.72 11.44
C ASN A 248 -5.80 -11.84 10.45
N THR A 249 -5.14 -11.13 9.54
CA THR A 249 -5.77 -10.22 8.57
C THR A 249 -6.15 -10.93 7.26
N ASN A 250 -6.84 -12.04 7.35
CA ASN A 250 -7.13 -12.94 6.21
C ASN A 250 -8.10 -12.35 5.17
N LYS A 251 -8.77 -11.22 5.48
CA LYS A 251 -9.71 -10.57 4.56
C LYS A 251 -9.08 -9.47 3.70
N LEU A 252 -7.77 -9.26 3.83
CA LEU A 252 -7.05 -8.26 3.04
C LEU A 252 -7.18 -8.53 1.54
N GLU A 253 -7.68 -7.53 0.83
CA GLU A 253 -7.79 -7.48 -0.63
C GLU A 253 -6.80 -6.48 -1.24
N HIS A 254 -6.43 -5.44 -0.49
CA HIS A 254 -5.55 -4.37 -0.91
C HIS A 254 -4.43 -4.16 0.11
N VAL A 255 -3.17 -4.24 -0.33
CA VAL A 255 -1.99 -3.99 0.51
C VAL A 255 -1.02 -3.08 -0.23
N GLU A 256 -0.71 -1.93 0.36
CA GLU A 256 0.37 -1.05 -0.05
C GLU A 256 1.40 -0.90 1.07
N LEU A 257 2.64 -1.29 0.79
CA LEU A 257 3.79 -1.13 1.68
C LEU A 257 4.88 -0.36 0.92
N ARG A 258 4.66 0.96 0.79
CA ARG A 258 5.53 1.82 -0.01
C ARG A 258 6.65 2.42 0.82
N ASN A 259 7.91 2.25 0.36
CA ASN A 259 9.08 2.78 1.06
C ASN A 259 9.12 2.37 2.55
N CYS A 260 8.98 1.05 2.79
CA CYS A 260 8.92 0.47 4.13
C CYS A 260 10.19 -0.32 4.51
N GLU A 261 11.27 -0.17 3.73
CA GLU A 261 12.55 -0.86 3.92
C GLU A 261 12.41 -2.38 4.05
N LEU A 262 11.44 -2.95 3.31
CA LEU A 262 11.17 -4.39 3.32
C LEU A 262 12.39 -5.19 2.85
N THR A 263 12.63 -6.31 3.51
CA THR A 263 13.66 -7.29 3.14
C THR A 263 13.01 -8.55 2.57
N ASP A 264 13.81 -9.39 1.89
CA ASP A 264 13.33 -10.67 1.32
C ASP A 264 12.72 -11.59 2.38
N GLU A 265 13.20 -11.53 3.63
CA GLU A 265 12.65 -12.29 4.76
C GLU A 265 11.19 -11.92 5.06
N SER A 266 10.82 -10.64 4.90
CA SER A 266 9.46 -10.15 5.18
C SER A 266 8.43 -10.66 4.18
N MET A 267 8.85 -11.04 2.98
CA MET A 267 7.95 -11.46 1.90
C MET A 267 7.20 -12.77 2.21
N GLY A 268 7.76 -13.64 3.05
CA GLY A 268 7.11 -14.88 3.45
C GLY A 268 5.74 -14.71 4.13
N ALA A 269 5.50 -13.54 4.75
CA ALA A 269 4.24 -13.22 5.41
C ALA A 269 3.06 -13.06 4.42
N LEU A 270 3.34 -12.67 3.17
CA LEU A 270 2.32 -12.43 2.15
C LEU A 270 1.62 -13.71 1.66
N ARG A 271 2.25 -14.89 1.79
CA ARG A 271 1.70 -16.17 1.34
C ARG A 271 0.31 -16.49 1.91
N ASN A 272 0.03 -16.00 3.10
CA ASN A 272 -1.20 -16.30 3.84
C ASN A 272 -2.39 -15.41 3.42
N LEU A 273 -2.16 -14.36 2.62
CA LEU A 273 -3.19 -13.39 2.21
C LEU A 273 -3.99 -13.89 0.99
N LYS A 274 -4.80 -14.93 1.19
CA LYS A 274 -5.51 -15.65 0.10
C LYS A 274 -6.54 -14.83 -0.68
N ASN A 275 -6.94 -13.66 -0.17
CA ASN A 275 -7.91 -12.77 -0.80
C ASN A 275 -7.26 -11.55 -1.48
N LEU A 276 -5.93 -11.46 -1.45
CA LEU A 276 -5.18 -10.29 -1.91
C LEU A 276 -5.26 -10.14 -3.43
N LYS A 277 -5.90 -9.06 -3.89
CA LYS A 277 -6.07 -8.72 -5.31
C LYS A 277 -5.09 -7.63 -5.77
N TRP A 278 -4.74 -6.71 -4.89
CA TRP A 278 -3.89 -5.58 -5.20
C TRP A 278 -2.71 -5.52 -4.21
N LEU A 279 -1.49 -5.53 -4.74
CA LEU A 279 -0.27 -5.48 -3.96
C LEU A 279 0.69 -4.43 -4.52
N SER A 280 1.08 -3.47 -3.70
CA SER A 280 2.15 -2.53 -4.00
C SER A 280 3.29 -2.66 -2.99
N LEU A 281 4.50 -2.90 -3.49
CA LEU A 281 5.74 -2.96 -2.75
C LEU A 281 6.71 -1.85 -3.22
N ALA A 282 6.19 -0.79 -3.83
CA ALA A 282 7.00 0.24 -4.47
C ALA A 282 8.04 0.87 -3.52
N ASN A 283 9.20 1.22 -4.06
CA ASN A 283 10.31 1.88 -3.37
C ASN A 283 10.94 1.06 -2.22
N ASN A 284 10.87 -0.27 -2.28
CA ASN A 284 11.59 -1.14 -1.35
C ASN A 284 12.88 -1.67 -1.99
N PHE A 285 13.93 -0.88 -1.97
CA PHE A 285 15.20 -1.14 -2.66
C PHE A 285 15.96 -2.37 -2.14
N GLN A 286 15.67 -2.82 -0.92
CA GLN A 286 16.32 -3.97 -0.29
C GLN A 286 15.70 -5.31 -0.73
N LEU A 287 14.56 -5.30 -1.43
CA LEU A 287 13.99 -6.50 -2.04
C LEU A 287 14.82 -6.91 -3.25
N SER A 288 15.77 -7.80 -3.08
CA SER A 288 16.76 -8.17 -4.11
C SER A 288 16.88 -9.68 -4.36
N GLY A 289 16.36 -10.53 -3.48
CA GLY A 289 16.50 -11.98 -3.52
C GLY A 289 15.47 -12.73 -4.35
N GLY A 290 14.66 -12.04 -5.15
CA GLY A 290 13.58 -12.62 -5.93
C GLY A 290 12.22 -12.59 -5.22
N LEU A 291 11.14 -12.76 -5.99
CA LEU A 291 9.79 -12.86 -5.44
C LEU A 291 9.56 -14.26 -4.87
N PRO A 292 9.04 -14.38 -3.63
CA PRO A 292 8.51 -15.65 -3.15
C PRO A 292 7.21 -16.00 -3.86
N GLU A 293 6.65 -17.17 -3.59
CA GLU A 293 5.30 -17.47 -4.02
C GLU A 293 4.31 -16.47 -3.43
N LEU A 294 3.68 -15.70 -4.31
CA LEU A 294 2.62 -14.75 -3.98
C LEU A 294 1.24 -15.42 -4.10
N PRO A 295 0.20 -14.85 -3.44
CA PRO A 295 -1.17 -15.34 -3.61
C PRO A 295 -1.62 -15.34 -5.08
N THR A 296 -2.21 -16.44 -5.54
CA THR A 296 -2.62 -16.64 -6.95
C THR A 296 -3.78 -15.75 -7.41
N CYS A 297 -4.42 -15.06 -6.47
CA CYS A 297 -5.55 -14.15 -6.73
C CYS A 297 -5.14 -12.73 -7.07
N ILE A 298 -3.84 -12.40 -7.04
CA ILE A 298 -3.35 -11.04 -7.35
C ILE A 298 -3.69 -10.65 -8.79
N GLU A 299 -4.38 -9.52 -8.92
CA GLU A 299 -4.75 -8.90 -10.20
C GLU A 299 -3.88 -7.68 -10.55
N THR A 300 -3.38 -6.97 -9.54
CA THR A 300 -2.50 -5.80 -9.70
C THR A 300 -1.26 -5.94 -8.83
N LEU A 301 -0.09 -5.80 -9.45
CA LEU A 301 1.20 -5.89 -8.76
C LEU A 301 2.07 -4.67 -9.13
N ASN A 302 2.46 -3.92 -8.10
CA ASN A 302 3.35 -2.77 -8.26
C ASN A 302 4.69 -3.02 -7.55
N LEU A 303 5.75 -3.12 -8.33
CA LEU A 303 7.14 -3.34 -7.91
C LEU A 303 8.05 -2.16 -8.30
N CYS A 304 7.46 -0.98 -8.56
CA CYS A 304 8.22 0.21 -8.95
C CYS A 304 9.37 0.48 -7.98
N GLU A 305 10.58 0.68 -8.51
CA GLU A 305 11.76 0.99 -7.70
C GLU A 305 12.09 -0.06 -6.61
N CYS A 306 11.76 -1.34 -6.83
CA CYS A 306 12.27 -2.44 -6.01
C CYS A 306 13.69 -2.85 -6.42
N GLY A 307 14.33 -3.68 -5.60
CA GLY A 307 15.69 -4.16 -5.85
C GLY A 307 15.84 -4.99 -7.13
N ILE A 308 17.06 -5.12 -7.61
CA ILE A 308 17.39 -5.69 -8.94
C ILE A 308 16.98 -7.16 -9.05
N GLY A 309 17.13 -7.94 -7.99
CA GLY A 309 16.91 -9.39 -8.00
C GLY A 309 15.43 -9.82 -8.08
N ILE A 310 14.48 -8.89 -7.89
CA ILE A 310 13.04 -9.21 -7.86
C ILE A 310 12.53 -9.77 -9.21
N LEU A 311 13.22 -9.49 -10.30
CA LEU A 311 12.94 -9.99 -11.65
C LEU A 311 14.01 -11.00 -12.13
N SER A 312 14.69 -11.67 -11.21
CA SER A 312 15.70 -12.70 -11.48
C SER A 312 15.09 -14.06 -11.84
N GLU A 313 15.94 -15.00 -12.23
CA GLU A 313 15.52 -16.38 -12.50
C GLU A 313 14.89 -17.08 -11.31
N ASP A 314 15.33 -16.75 -10.10
CA ASP A 314 14.79 -17.31 -8.86
C ASP A 314 13.30 -16.97 -8.64
N SER A 315 12.80 -15.92 -9.32
CA SER A 315 11.40 -15.49 -9.26
C SER A 315 10.48 -16.22 -10.26
N ILE A 316 10.96 -17.13 -11.10
CA ILE A 316 10.16 -17.79 -12.16
C ILE A 316 8.94 -18.48 -11.57
N THR A 317 9.09 -19.18 -10.45
CA THR A 317 7.98 -19.90 -9.80
C THR A 317 6.89 -18.95 -9.34
N ALA A 318 7.26 -17.76 -8.82
CA ALA A 318 6.31 -16.72 -8.43
C ALA A 318 5.52 -16.19 -9.63
N TRP A 319 6.19 -15.90 -10.76
CA TRP A 319 5.52 -15.40 -11.97
C TRP A 319 4.56 -16.43 -12.58
N LYS A 320 4.93 -17.72 -12.58
CA LYS A 320 4.03 -18.82 -13.00
C LYS A 320 2.79 -18.92 -12.13
N ALA A 321 2.88 -18.55 -10.87
CA ALA A 321 1.80 -18.63 -9.90
C ALA A 321 0.80 -17.46 -9.97
N LEU A 322 0.93 -16.50 -10.90
CA LEU A 322 0.08 -15.30 -11.00
C LEU A 322 -0.85 -15.33 -12.24
N PRO A 323 -1.76 -16.32 -12.39
CA PRO A 323 -2.59 -16.47 -13.59
C PRO A 323 -3.64 -15.36 -13.76
N LYS A 324 -3.95 -14.60 -12.72
CA LYS A 324 -4.95 -13.52 -12.72
C LYS A 324 -4.36 -12.14 -12.84
N LEU A 325 -3.04 -12.01 -12.98
CA LEU A 325 -2.35 -10.72 -13.02
C LEU A 325 -2.72 -9.93 -14.28
N LYS A 326 -3.45 -8.83 -14.10
CA LYS A 326 -3.91 -7.93 -15.18
C LYS A 326 -3.04 -6.68 -15.32
N LYS A 327 -2.57 -6.14 -14.19
CA LYS A 327 -1.80 -4.90 -14.16
C LYS A 327 -0.45 -5.13 -13.48
N LEU A 328 0.63 -4.76 -14.17
CA LEU A 328 2.00 -4.91 -13.69
C LEU A 328 2.76 -3.59 -13.83
N ASN A 329 3.30 -3.07 -12.72
CA ASN A 329 4.23 -1.97 -12.70
C ASN A 329 5.63 -2.45 -12.29
N ILE A 330 6.58 -2.37 -13.22
CA ILE A 330 8.00 -2.68 -13.05
C ILE A 330 8.87 -1.48 -13.44
N GLN A 331 8.36 -0.27 -13.22
CA GLN A 331 9.06 0.97 -13.50
C GLN A 331 10.34 1.07 -12.68
N ARG A 332 11.40 1.61 -13.27
CA ARG A 332 12.71 1.86 -12.65
C ARG A 332 13.40 0.62 -12.06
N ILE A 333 13.06 -0.56 -12.56
CA ILE A 333 13.84 -1.78 -12.31
C ILE A 333 14.84 -1.94 -13.46
N ARG A 334 16.15 -1.82 -13.15
CA ARG A 334 17.21 -1.71 -14.16
C ARG A 334 17.49 -2.99 -14.91
N THR A 335 17.28 -4.14 -14.30
CA THR A 335 17.56 -5.45 -14.91
C THR A 335 16.30 -6.26 -14.99
N ILE A 336 15.85 -6.55 -16.21
CA ILE A 336 14.67 -7.37 -16.47
C ILE A 336 15.10 -8.57 -17.30
N HIS A 337 14.99 -9.75 -16.75
CA HIS A 337 15.20 -10.97 -17.51
C HIS A 337 14.01 -11.25 -18.43
N THR A 338 14.26 -11.31 -19.72
CA THR A 338 13.21 -11.30 -20.77
C THR A 338 12.29 -12.52 -20.76
N TYR A 339 12.67 -13.63 -20.13
CA TYR A 339 11.83 -14.81 -20.02
C TYR A 339 10.62 -14.61 -19.07
N ILE A 340 10.64 -13.61 -18.19
CA ILE A 340 9.50 -13.26 -17.34
C ILE A 340 8.26 -13.00 -18.18
N TYR A 341 8.41 -12.34 -19.32
CA TYR A 341 7.31 -12.03 -20.22
C TYR A 341 6.59 -13.28 -20.76
N ASP A 342 7.23 -14.45 -20.78
CA ASP A 342 6.63 -15.69 -21.24
C ASP A 342 5.56 -16.22 -20.26
N TYR A 343 5.49 -15.67 -19.02
CA TYR A 343 4.51 -16.04 -17.99
C TYR A 343 3.42 -14.96 -17.77
N LEU A 344 3.51 -13.82 -18.43
CA LEU A 344 2.59 -12.69 -18.22
C LEU A 344 1.39 -12.74 -19.20
N ASN A 345 0.82 -13.92 -19.44
CA ASN A 345 -0.23 -14.12 -20.45
C ASN A 345 -1.54 -13.38 -20.11
N SER A 346 -1.85 -13.16 -18.84
CA SER A 346 -3.07 -12.46 -18.40
C SER A 346 -2.93 -10.95 -18.35
N VAL A 347 -1.70 -10.40 -18.50
CA VAL A 347 -1.44 -8.97 -18.34
C VAL A 347 -2.05 -8.16 -19.47
N GLU A 348 -2.89 -7.21 -19.07
CA GLU A 348 -3.55 -6.22 -19.94
C GLU A 348 -2.85 -4.86 -19.91
N THR A 349 -2.26 -4.50 -18.77
CA THR A 349 -1.59 -3.22 -18.54
C THR A 349 -0.19 -3.45 -18.01
N ILE A 350 0.80 -2.87 -18.68
CA ILE A 350 2.18 -2.91 -18.21
C ILE A 350 2.78 -1.49 -18.14
N ARG A 351 3.45 -1.19 -17.01
CA ARG A 351 4.21 0.03 -16.81
C ARG A 351 5.67 -0.31 -16.56
N PHE A 352 6.58 0.30 -17.31
CA PHE A 352 8.02 0.00 -17.24
C PHE A 352 8.87 1.18 -17.69
N SER A 353 10.17 1.11 -17.43
CA SER A 353 11.19 2.03 -17.96
C SER A 353 12.08 1.31 -18.98
N ILE A 354 12.58 2.03 -19.98
CA ILE A 354 13.44 1.46 -21.02
C ILE A 354 14.92 1.62 -20.64
N TYR A 355 15.65 0.49 -20.61
CA TYR A 355 17.10 0.40 -20.38
C TYR A 355 17.80 -0.35 -21.51
N GLU A 356 19.11 -0.09 -21.72
CA GLU A 356 19.88 -0.62 -22.86
C GLU A 356 19.93 -2.14 -22.96
N GLN A 357 19.98 -2.81 -21.82
CA GLN A 357 20.29 -4.25 -21.76
C GLN A 357 19.07 -5.16 -21.90
N THR A 358 17.86 -4.61 -22.10
CA THR A 358 16.62 -5.39 -22.10
C THR A 358 15.98 -5.48 -23.47
N ASP A 359 15.62 -6.69 -23.90
CA ASP A 359 14.85 -6.90 -25.15
C ASP A 359 13.34 -6.78 -24.89
N TYR A 360 12.80 -5.58 -25.13
CA TYR A 360 11.37 -5.28 -24.96
C TYR A 360 10.46 -5.85 -26.07
N LYS A 361 11.02 -6.50 -27.11
CA LYS A 361 10.21 -7.09 -28.20
C LYS A 361 9.22 -8.14 -27.68
N LYS A 362 9.54 -8.81 -26.57
CA LYS A 362 8.65 -9.78 -25.94
C LYS A 362 7.37 -9.15 -25.37
N ILE A 363 7.40 -7.87 -24.95
CA ILE A 363 6.21 -7.14 -24.51
C ILE A 363 5.14 -7.10 -25.60
N ALA A 364 5.54 -6.84 -26.85
CA ALA A 364 4.61 -6.85 -27.97
C ALA A 364 4.01 -8.22 -28.28
N LYS A 365 4.52 -9.32 -27.68
CA LYS A 365 3.99 -10.67 -27.83
C LYS A 365 2.92 -11.02 -26.78
N LEU A 366 2.78 -10.24 -25.71
CA LEU A 366 1.80 -10.50 -24.64
C LEU A 366 0.39 -10.55 -25.21
N PRO A 367 -0.35 -11.68 -25.06
CA PRO A 367 -1.58 -11.91 -25.81
C PRO A 367 -2.69 -10.90 -25.47
N ASN A 368 -2.85 -10.54 -24.21
CA ASN A 368 -3.94 -9.71 -23.71
C ASN A 368 -3.58 -8.24 -23.52
N LEU A 369 -2.38 -7.83 -23.90
CA LEU A 369 -1.88 -6.46 -23.70
C LEU A 369 -2.72 -5.42 -24.44
N ARG A 370 -3.27 -4.45 -23.70
CA ARG A 370 -4.08 -3.32 -24.20
C ARG A 370 -3.52 -1.96 -23.84
N ARG A 371 -2.76 -1.86 -22.72
CA ARG A 371 -2.26 -0.58 -22.21
C ARG A 371 -0.79 -0.67 -21.90
N ILE A 372 -0.05 0.33 -22.39
CA ILE A 372 1.40 0.46 -22.17
C ILE A 372 1.69 1.84 -21.63
N GLN A 373 2.45 1.87 -20.52
CA GLN A 373 2.97 3.09 -19.91
C GLN A 373 4.50 3.00 -19.85
N ILE A 374 5.19 3.88 -20.57
CA ILE A 374 6.65 3.95 -20.61
C ILE A 374 7.07 5.15 -19.77
N ALA A 375 7.63 4.88 -18.59
CA ALA A 375 7.90 5.92 -17.61
C ALA A 375 9.19 6.72 -17.89
N ASP A 376 10.26 6.03 -18.29
CA ASP A 376 11.53 6.62 -18.65
C ASP A 376 12.04 5.95 -19.92
N SER A 377 12.44 6.75 -20.94
CA SER A 377 12.91 6.22 -22.22
C SER A 377 14.21 6.92 -22.67
N PRO A 378 15.36 6.60 -22.01
CA PRO A 378 16.63 7.22 -22.38
C PRO A 378 17.20 6.75 -23.73
N HIS A 379 16.64 5.68 -24.33
CA HIS A 379 17.21 5.00 -25.49
C HIS A 379 16.30 5.02 -26.72
N GLU A 380 16.56 5.95 -27.62
CA GLU A 380 15.83 6.16 -28.86
C GLU A 380 15.70 4.88 -29.72
N ILE A 381 16.82 4.18 -29.96
CA ILE A 381 16.85 3.00 -30.83
C ILE A 381 15.97 1.88 -30.27
N ILE A 382 15.96 1.70 -28.95
CA ILE A 382 15.18 0.64 -28.31
C ILE A 382 13.69 0.96 -28.34
N LEU A 383 13.33 2.22 -28.07
CA LEU A 383 11.95 2.69 -28.19
C LEU A 383 11.43 2.51 -29.61
N GLY A 384 12.21 2.89 -30.63
CA GLY A 384 11.82 2.71 -32.01
C GLY A 384 11.61 1.24 -32.41
N LYS A 385 12.49 0.34 -31.93
CA LYS A 385 12.33 -1.11 -32.13
C LYS A 385 11.06 -1.65 -31.46
N LEU A 386 10.74 -1.18 -30.24
CA LEU A 386 9.52 -1.56 -29.54
C LEU A 386 8.29 -1.08 -30.31
N LEU A 387 8.23 0.19 -30.70
CA LEU A 387 7.12 0.76 -31.47
C LEU A 387 6.87 -0.01 -32.77
N ASN A 388 7.92 -0.36 -33.52
CA ASN A 388 7.79 -1.18 -34.73
C ASN A 388 7.17 -2.56 -34.45
N GLN A 389 7.55 -3.20 -33.34
CA GLN A 389 6.94 -4.48 -32.92
C GLN A 389 5.48 -4.33 -32.46
N LEU A 390 5.14 -3.24 -31.78
CA LEU A 390 3.77 -2.94 -31.41
C LEU A 390 2.88 -2.72 -32.63
N VAL A 391 3.35 -1.98 -33.61
CA VAL A 391 2.65 -1.80 -34.89
C VAL A 391 2.43 -3.15 -35.59
N ALA A 392 3.47 -3.98 -35.66
CA ALA A 392 3.37 -5.26 -36.35
C ALA A 392 2.39 -6.27 -35.68
N LYS A 393 2.24 -6.20 -34.37
CA LYS A 393 1.51 -7.24 -33.61
C LYS A 393 0.28 -6.76 -32.87
N LYS A 394 0.17 -5.46 -32.55
CA LYS A 394 -0.83 -4.89 -31.64
C LYS A 394 -1.56 -3.67 -32.21
N ALA A 395 -1.39 -3.34 -33.48
CA ALA A 395 -1.93 -2.13 -34.09
C ALA A 395 -3.43 -1.89 -33.79
N ARG A 396 -4.24 -2.95 -33.79
CA ARG A 396 -5.69 -2.88 -33.52
C ARG A 396 -6.06 -3.21 -32.06
N GLN A 397 -5.15 -3.84 -31.31
CA GLN A 397 -5.43 -4.32 -29.95
C GLN A 397 -5.02 -3.32 -28.88
N LEU A 398 -3.97 -2.53 -29.13
CA LEU A 398 -3.46 -1.55 -28.17
C LEU A 398 -4.43 -0.37 -28.08
N GLU A 399 -4.98 -0.16 -26.87
CA GLU A 399 -5.99 0.87 -26.59
C GLU A 399 -5.37 2.14 -25.97
N GLU A 400 -4.28 1.98 -25.22
CA GLU A 400 -3.66 3.10 -24.51
C GLU A 400 -2.13 3.04 -24.62
N LEU A 401 -1.54 4.18 -25.00
CA LEU A 401 -0.10 4.41 -25.00
C LEU A 401 0.21 5.69 -24.24
N GLU A 402 1.04 5.56 -23.22
CA GLU A 402 1.50 6.67 -22.40
C GLU A 402 3.03 6.70 -22.36
N ILE A 403 3.64 7.84 -22.64
CA ILE A 403 5.10 8.03 -22.64
C ILE A 403 5.43 9.25 -21.78
N TRP A 404 6.20 9.03 -20.69
CA TRP A 404 6.48 10.06 -19.69
C TRP A 404 7.68 10.96 -20.02
N ASP A 405 8.68 10.47 -20.76
CA ASP A 405 9.82 11.25 -21.19
C ASP A 405 10.03 11.10 -22.72
N PRO A 406 9.23 11.82 -23.53
CA PRO A 406 9.30 11.69 -24.97
C PRO A 406 10.40 12.52 -25.63
N ARG A 407 11.30 13.17 -24.87
CA ARG A 407 12.32 14.12 -25.40
C ARG A 407 13.25 13.55 -26.47
N LYS A 408 13.36 12.23 -26.57
CA LYS A 408 14.17 11.54 -27.58
C LYS A 408 13.33 10.87 -28.67
N MET A 409 12.06 11.24 -28.79
CA MET A 409 11.20 10.72 -29.84
C MET A 409 11.45 11.49 -31.14
N THR A 410 11.67 10.75 -32.20
CA THR A 410 11.79 11.30 -33.55
C THR A 410 10.42 11.39 -34.24
N ASN A 411 10.30 12.23 -35.28
CA ASN A 411 9.10 12.27 -36.12
C ASN A 411 8.77 10.89 -36.70
N GLN A 412 9.79 10.09 -37.06
CA GLN A 412 9.57 8.72 -37.52
C GLN A 412 8.87 7.83 -36.50
N MET A 413 9.20 7.95 -35.21
CA MET A 413 8.52 7.22 -34.14
C MET A 413 7.07 7.67 -33.95
N LEU A 414 6.82 8.99 -34.07
CA LEU A 414 5.46 9.55 -34.02
C LEU A 414 4.61 9.02 -35.19
N MET A 415 5.18 8.95 -36.39
CA MET A 415 4.54 8.32 -37.55
C MET A 415 4.24 6.81 -37.34
N GLN A 416 5.09 6.10 -36.57
CA GLN A 416 4.76 4.72 -36.20
C GLN A 416 3.58 4.65 -35.20
N ILE A 417 3.47 5.57 -34.27
CA ILE A 417 2.34 5.64 -33.35
C ILE A 417 1.03 5.85 -34.11
N ALA A 418 1.02 6.65 -35.18
CA ALA A 418 -0.16 6.85 -36.04
C ALA A 418 -0.71 5.54 -36.64
N LYS A 419 0.13 4.51 -36.78
CA LYS A 419 -0.30 3.18 -37.27
C LYS A 419 -0.93 2.27 -36.22
N LEU A 420 -0.95 2.67 -34.97
CA LEU A 420 -1.61 1.94 -33.89
C LEU A 420 -3.11 2.27 -33.88
N THR A 421 -3.84 1.80 -34.88
CA THR A 421 -5.23 2.21 -35.19
C THR A 421 -6.25 1.85 -34.11
N GLY A 422 -5.91 0.99 -33.15
CA GLY A 422 -6.76 0.65 -31.99
C GLY A 422 -6.66 1.65 -30.84
N LEU A 423 -5.77 2.65 -30.91
CA LEU A 423 -5.56 3.59 -29.81
C LEU A 423 -6.79 4.43 -29.55
N ARG A 424 -7.23 4.39 -28.27
CA ARG A 424 -8.29 5.24 -27.71
C ARG A 424 -7.72 6.35 -26.84
N ARG A 425 -6.54 6.14 -26.21
CA ARG A 425 -5.88 7.13 -25.36
C ARG A 425 -4.40 7.23 -25.71
N LEU A 426 -3.95 8.47 -25.99
CA LEU A 426 -2.57 8.79 -26.27
C LEU A 426 -2.10 9.92 -25.37
N ARG A 427 -1.06 9.66 -24.55
CA ARG A 427 -0.56 10.61 -23.57
C ARG A 427 0.93 10.81 -23.69
N PHE A 428 1.35 12.07 -23.78
CA PHE A 428 2.75 12.47 -23.69
C PHE A 428 2.91 13.42 -22.48
N TRP A 429 3.80 13.04 -21.58
CA TRP A 429 4.14 13.84 -20.42
C TRP A 429 5.48 14.54 -20.65
N GLN A 430 5.55 15.84 -20.66
CA GLN A 430 6.67 16.71 -20.99
C GLN A 430 6.69 17.16 -22.46
N THR A 431 7.51 18.19 -22.71
CA THR A 431 7.70 18.81 -24.03
C THR A 431 8.09 17.80 -25.10
N LEU A 432 7.32 17.80 -26.16
CA LEU A 432 7.57 17.02 -27.35
C LEU A 432 7.53 17.94 -28.59
N ASP A 433 8.44 17.73 -29.53
CA ASP A 433 8.46 18.43 -30.81
C ASP A 433 7.38 17.91 -31.77
N ILE A 434 6.14 17.76 -31.28
CA ILE A 434 4.98 17.49 -32.11
C ILE A 434 4.65 18.77 -32.91
N ASN A 435 4.48 18.62 -34.22
CA ASN A 435 4.03 19.66 -35.12
C ASN A 435 2.70 19.26 -35.80
N ASP A 436 2.17 20.19 -36.60
CA ASP A 436 0.90 19.97 -37.28
C ASP A 436 0.93 18.80 -38.28
N ASP A 437 2.10 18.48 -38.88
CA ASP A 437 2.23 17.35 -39.80
C ASP A 437 2.06 16.01 -39.08
N VAL A 438 2.60 15.89 -37.86
CA VAL A 438 2.37 14.71 -37.00
C VAL A 438 0.89 14.59 -36.66
N LEU A 439 0.21 15.69 -36.32
CA LEU A 439 -1.22 15.67 -36.01
C LEU A 439 -2.08 15.25 -37.21
N LYS A 440 -1.68 15.61 -38.42
CA LYS A 440 -2.33 15.11 -39.64
C LYS A 440 -2.21 13.60 -39.78
N GLU A 441 -1.05 13.02 -39.47
CA GLU A 441 -0.89 11.56 -39.49
C GLU A 441 -1.74 10.89 -38.42
N PHE A 442 -1.90 11.51 -37.25
CA PHE A 442 -2.78 10.97 -36.17
C PHE A 442 -4.25 10.91 -36.57
N THR A 443 -4.68 11.51 -37.66
CA THR A 443 -6.03 11.34 -38.21
C THR A 443 -6.35 9.89 -38.63
N GLN A 444 -5.32 9.03 -38.73
CA GLN A 444 -5.49 7.58 -38.92
C GLN A 444 -6.03 6.87 -37.67
N LEU A 445 -5.92 7.48 -36.50
CA LEU A 445 -6.37 6.94 -35.21
C LEU A 445 -7.88 7.14 -35.03
N LYS A 446 -8.69 6.40 -35.80
CA LYS A 446 -10.17 6.56 -35.80
C LYS A 446 -10.85 6.20 -34.48
N GLU A 447 -10.18 5.41 -33.65
CA GLU A 447 -10.67 5.02 -32.32
C GLU A 447 -10.26 6.01 -31.21
N LEU A 448 -9.47 7.05 -31.52
CA LEU A 448 -8.92 7.99 -30.54
C LEU A 448 -10.03 8.79 -29.85
N GLU A 449 -10.09 8.66 -28.52
CA GLU A 449 -11.03 9.37 -27.64
C GLU A 449 -10.37 10.48 -26.82
N HIS A 450 -9.12 10.26 -26.41
CA HIS A 450 -8.37 11.18 -25.53
C HIS A 450 -6.97 11.40 -26.07
N ILE A 451 -6.57 12.66 -26.21
CA ILE A 451 -5.19 13.03 -26.55
C ILE A 451 -4.64 14.09 -25.60
N PHE A 452 -3.41 13.88 -25.12
CA PHE A 452 -2.71 14.79 -24.21
C PHE A 452 -1.48 15.38 -24.92
N LEU A 453 -1.55 16.68 -25.25
CA LEU A 453 -0.53 17.45 -25.92
C LEU A 453 -0.11 18.61 -25.02
N ARG A 454 0.71 18.32 -24.01
CA ARG A 454 1.17 19.33 -23.07
C ARG A 454 2.49 19.94 -23.53
N ASP A 455 2.65 21.26 -23.36
CA ASP A 455 3.88 21.99 -23.67
C ASP A 455 4.34 21.86 -25.16
N CYS A 456 3.41 21.57 -26.10
CA CYS A 456 3.72 21.44 -27.53
C CYS A 456 3.75 22.79 -28.22
N THR A 457 4.94 23.39 -28.35
CA THR A 457 5.13 24.75 -28.89
C THR A 457 4.94 24.85 -30.41
N HIS A 458 4.98 23.73 -31.14
CA HIS A 458 4.86 23.68 -32.60
C HIS A 458 3.47 23.28 -33.08
N VAL A 459 2.56 22.93 -32.18
CA VAL A 459 1.16 22.63 -32.47
C VAL A 459 0.37 23.92 -32.59
N SER A 460 -0.31 24.12 -33.72
CA SER A 460 -1.16 25.27 -34.01
C SER A 460 -2.65 24.88 -34.08
N ASP A 461 -3.52 25.89 -34.18
CA ASP A 461 -4.97 25.69 -34.38
C ASP A 461 -5.25 24.79 -35.60
N SER A 462 -4.50 24.95 -36.69
CA SER A 462 -4.66 24.17 -37.92
C SER A 462 -4.43 22.67 -37.68
N GLY A 463 -3.35 22.31 -36.97
CA GLY A 463 -3.06 20.91 -36.66
C GLY A 463 -4.15 20.26 -35.79
N VAL A 464 -4.62 20.97 -34.77
CA VAL A 464 -5.68 20.47 -33.89
C VAL A 464 -7.01 20.34 -34.62
N VAL A 465 -7.35 21.29 -35.49
CA VAL A 465 -8.55 21.22 -36.36
C VAL A 465 -8.50 19.95 -37.23
N HIS A 466 -7.39 19.69 -37.93
CA HIS A 466 -7.25 18.49 -38.75
C HIS A 466 -7.40 17.21 -37.91
N LEU A 467 -6.78 17.15 -36.73
CA LEU A 467 -6.89 16.02 -35.84
C LEU A 467 -8.34 15.76 -35.40
N ILE A 468 -9.04 16.80 -34.94
CA ILE A 468 -10.43 16.69 -34.48
C ILE A 468 -11.33 16.23 -35.63
N LEU A 469 -11.22 16.86 -36.81
CA LEU A 469 -12.05 16.50 -37.96
C LEU A 469 -11.74 15.08 -38.46
N GLY A 470 -10.49 14.63 -38.35
CA GLY A 470 -10.08 13.30 -38.76
C GLY A 470 -10.34 12.18 -37.73
N CYS A 471 -10.57 12.49 -36.44
CA CYS A 471 -10.81 11.54 -35.37
C CYS A 471 -12.22 11.71 -34.81
N PRO A 472 -13.26 11.01 -35.34
CA PRO A 472 -14.66 11.26 -34.99
C PRO A 472 -15.02 10.89 -33.55
N LYS A 473 -14.26 9.99 -32.91
CA LYS A 473 -14.47 9.58 -31.51
C LYS A 473 -13.77 10.46 -30.49
N LEU A 474 -12.97 11.45 -30.94
CA LEU A 474 -12.19 12.32 -30.07
C LEU A 474 -13.11 13.26 -29.29
N ARG A 475 -13.03 13.14 -27.95
CA ARG A 475 -13.86 13.89 -27.01
C ARG A 475 -13.09 14.63 -25.91
N GLU A 476 -11.84 14.27 -25.64
CA GLU A 476 -10.97 14.93 -24.66
C GLU A 476 -9.66 15.36 -25.31
N VAL A 477 -9.42 16.67 -25.36
CA VAL A 477 -8.22 17.25 -25.98
C VAL A 477 -7.53 18.15 -24.97
N TYR A 478 -6.33 17.74 -24.54
CA TYR A 478 -5.53 18.46 -23.55
C TYR A 478 -4.42 19.22 -24.27
N LEU A 479 -4.51 20.55 -24.25
CA LEU A 479 -3.60 21.49 -24.94
C LEU A 479 -2.89 22.43 -23.97
N THR A 480 -2.74 22.00 -22.71
CA THR A 480 -2.14 22.82 -21.66
C THR A 480 -0.75 23.31 -22.07
N ARG A 481 -0.51 24.64 -21.97
CA ARG A 481 0.74 25.32 -22.32
C ARG A 481 1.15 25.22 -23.81
N CYS A 482 0.21 25.00 -24.73
CA CYS A 482 0.47 25.09 -26.16
C CYS A 482 0.30 26.56 -26.61
N SER A 483 1.41 27.27 -26.79
CA SER A 483 1.41 28.73 -26.96
C SER A 483 0.86 29.21 -28.31
N LYS A 484 0.76 28.35 -29.33
CA LYS A 484 0.19 28.70 -30.65
C LYS A 484 -1.31 28.41 -30.75
N ILE A 485 -1.94 27.92 -29.69
CA ILE A 485 -3.38 27.67 -29.65
C ILE A 485 -4.10 28.94 -29.27
N THR A 486 -5.05 29.36 -30.12
CA THR A 486 -5.81 30.61 -29.98
C THR A 486 -7.32 30.39 -29.96
N GLU A 487 -8.08 31.45 -29.69
CA GLU A 487 -9.56 31.42 -29.75
C GLU A 487 -10.11 30.98 -31.12
N ASN A 488 -9.36 31.21 -32.22
CA ASN A 488 -9.75 30.78 -33.55
C ASN A 488 -9.98 29.28 -33.65
N LEU A 489 -9.18 28.46 -32.90
CA LEU A 489 -9.42 27.02 -32.82
C LEU A 489 -10.86 26.72 -32.48
N VAL A 490 -11.39 27.39 -31.43
CA VAL A 490 -12.73 27.13 -30.92
C VAL A 490 -13.78 27.47 -31.97
N HIS A 491 -13.66 28.65 -32.58
CA HIS A 491 -14.60 29.10 -33.63
C HIS A 491 -14.60 28.16 -34.83
N ILE A 492 -13.39 27.81 -35.36
CA ILE A 492 -13.27 26.91 -36.50
C ILE A 492 -13.87 25.53 -36.21
N ILE A 493 -13.66 25.00 -35.01
CA ILE A 493 -14.23 23.70 -34.63
C ILE A 493 -15.75 23.76 -34.50
N VAL A 494 -16.31 24.80 -33.85
CA VAL A 494 -17.73 24.97 -33.75
C VAL A 494 -18.37 24.98 -35.13
N ASP A 495 -17.86 25.82 -36.04
CA ASP A 495 -18.41 25.98 -37.39
C ASP A 495 -18.33 24.68 -38.22
N ASN A 496 -17.17 24.01 -38.22
CA ASN A 496 -16.99 22.78 -39.00
C ASN A 496 -17.76 21.60 -38.47
N VAL A 497 -17.76 21.39 -37.14
CA VAL A 497 -18.47 20.26 -36.51
C VAL A 497 -20.00 20.46 -36.63
N GLN A 498 -20.52 21.69 -36.48
CA GLN A 498 -21.94 21.97 -36.74
C GLN A 498 -22.33 21.63 -38.19
N ARG A 499 -21.48 21.99 -39.18
CA ARG A 499 -21.75 21.63 -40.59
C ARG A 499 -21.76 20.11 -40.78
N GLN A 500 -20.81 19.37 -40.20
CA GLN A 500 -20.78 17.90 -40.28
C GLN A 500 -22.04 17.27 -39.64
N VAL A 501 -22.44 17.73 -38.45
CA VAL A 501 -23.66 17.25 -37.76
C VAL A 501 -24.93 17.55 -38.57
N ASN A 502 -25.04 18.77 -39.16
CA ASN A 502 -26.19 19.15 -39.95
C ASN A 502 -26.30 18.33 -41.25
N ASN A 503 -25.16 17.96 -41.85
CA ASN A 503 -25.10 17.15 -43.07
C ASN A 503 -25.27 15.64 -42.82
N ARG A 504 -25.36 15.19 -41.56
CA ARG A 504 -25.42 13.78 -41.13
C ARG A 504 -24.27 12.91 -41.63
N GLU A 505 -23.09 13.53 -41.82
CA GLU A 505 -21.92 12.87 -42.43
C GLU A 505 -21.22 11.90 -41.47
N GLU A 506 -21.23 12.15 -40.15
CA GLU A 506 -20.60 11.28 -39.14
C GLU A 506 -21.28 11.38 -37.77
N PHE A 507 -21.37 10.25 -37.04
CA PHE A 507 -21.72 10.24 -35.63
C PHE A 507 -20.52 10.66 -34.77
N ARG A 508 -20.60 11.84 -34.15
CA ARG A 508 -19.60 12.35 -33.23
C ARG A 508 -20.16 12.49 -31.83
N VAL A 509 -19.35 12.13 -30.83
CA VAL A 509 -19.69 12.35 -29.41
C VAL A 509 -19.46 13.82 -29.08
N LEU A 510 -20.50 14.51 -28.65
CA LEU A 510 -20.47 15.93 -28.25
C LEU A 510 -20.92 16.11 -26.79
N PRO A 511 -20.46 17.13 -26.10
CA PRO A 511 -19.45 18.12 -26.50
C PRO A 511 -18.01 17.55 -26.48
N ILE A 512 -17.12 18.15 -27.27
CA ILE A 512 -15.68 17.91 -27.18
C ILE A 512 -15.11 18.77 -26.04
N HIS A 513 -14.38 18.16 -25.15
CA HIS A 513 -13.79 18.82 -23.99
C HIS A 513 -12.35 19.31 -24.30
N PHE A 514 -12.15 20.61 -24.21
CA PHE A 514 -10.85 21.25 -24.37
C PHE A 514 -10.27 21.67 -23.03
N HIS A 515 -9.10 21.16 -22.68
CA HIS A 515 -8.31 21.58 -21.54
C HIS A 515 -7.19 22.50 -22.00
N VAL A 516 -7.37 23.82 -21.83
CA VAL A 516 -6.56 24.86 -22.49
C VAL A 516 -5.79 25.74 -21.52
N GLY A 517 -5.50 25.28 -20.32
CA GLY A 517 -4.75 26.05 -19.33
C GLY A 517 -3.42 26.58 -19.89
N SER A 518 -3.16 27.88 -19.68
CA SER A 518 -1.94 28.56 -20.17
C SER A 518 -1.72 28.50 -21.71
N THR A 519 -2.78 28.53 -22.48
CA THR A 519 -2.77 28.81 -23.94
C THR A 519 -3.09 30.28 -24.20
N ASN A 520 -3.20 30.68 -25.48
CA ASN A 520 -3.67 32.02 -25.84
C ASN A 520 -5.20 32.14 -25.96
N ILE A 521 -5.95 31.19 -25.41
CA ILE A 521 -7.41 31.25 -25.28
C ILE A 521 -7.76 31.99 -24.00
N ARG A 522 -8.65 33.00 -24.06
CA ARG A 522 -9.13 33.77 -22.91
C ARG A 522 -10.37 33.11 -22.30
N GLU A 523 -10.58 33.31 -21.01
CA GLU A 523 -11.75 32.75 -20.33
C GLU A 523 -13.10 33.27 -20.86
N SER A 524 -13.11 34.49 -21.44
CA SER A 524 -14.28 35.08 -22.09
C SER A 524 -14.91 34.19 -23.16
N ILE A 525 -14.13 33.30 -23.78
CA ILE A 525 -14.64 32.37 -24.80
C ILE A 525 -15.74 31.44 -24.26
N LYS A 526 -15.76 31.13 -22.96
CA LYS A 526 -16.78 30.28 -22.34
C LYS A 526 -18.19 30.89 -22.43
N THR A 527 -18.28 32.21 -22.46
CA THR A 527 -19.54 32.96 -22.51
C THR A 527 -19.88 33.47 -23.91
N HIS A 528 -19.03 33.16 -24.90
CA HIS A 528 -19.27 33.59 -26.28
C HIS A 528 -20.54 32.94 -26.83
N PRO A 529 -21.54 33.75 -27.37
CA PRO A 529 -22.84 33.27 -27.74
C PRO A 529 -22.84 32.05 -28.67
N ASN A 530 -22.00 32.08 -29.72
CA ASN A 530 -21.90 30.97 -30.68
C ASN A 530 -21.35 29.68 -30.05
N VAL A 531 -20.46 29.78 -29.07
CA VAL A 531 -19.85 28.62 -28.38
C VAL A 531 -20.89 27.99 -27.46
N VAL A 532 -21.61 28.82 -26.68
CA VAL A 532 -22.64 28.35 -25.75
C VAL A 532 -23.83 27.74 -26.51
N ALA A 533 -24.29 28.40 -27.56
CA ALA A 533 -25.46 27.94 -28.35
C ALA A 533 -25.17 26.64 -29.11
N SER A 534 -23.90 26.40 -29.52
CA SER A 534 -23.54 25.25 -30.35
C SER A 534 -23.55 23.92 -29.61
N ASN A 535 -23.26 23.93 -28.32
CA ASN A 535 -22.98 22.73 -27.50
C ASN A 535 -21.96 21.75 -28.13
N VAL A 536 -21.07 22.26 -29.01
CA VAL A 536 -20.04 21.46 -29.69
C VAL A 536 -18.81 21.29 -28.82
N VAL A 537 -18.43 22.33 -28.07
CA VAL A 537 -17.22 22.33 -27.25
C VAL A 537 -17.53 22.75 -25.81
N LYS A 538 -16.78 22.18 -24.87
CA LYS A 538 -16.73 22.59 -23.45
C LYS A 538 -15.31 22.88 -23.06
N ILE A 539 -15.02 24.04 -22.49
CA ILE A 539 -13.67 24.57 -22.29
C ILE A 539 -13.33 24.61 -20.80
N PHE A 540 -12.18 24.01 -20.44
CA PHE A 540 -11.62 23.93 -19.10
C PHE A 540 -10.26 24.63 -19.06
N PHE A 541 -10.05 25.52 -18.08
CA PHE A 541 -8.79 26.24 -17.89
C PHE A 541 -7.95 25.65 -16.75
N ASP A 542 -8.55 24.79 -15.94
CA ASP A 542 -7.85 24.11 -14.86
C ASP A 542 -6.94 23.00 -15.41
N ALA A 543 -5.78 22.83 -14.78
CA ALA A 543 -4.96 21.68 -15.07
C ALA A 543 -5.70 20.40 -14.68
N PRO A 544 -5.74 19.37 -15.53
CA PRO A 544 -6.37 18.12 -15.18
C PRO A 544 -5.70 17.54 -13.92
N ILE A 545 -6.50 17.10 -12.95
CA ILE A 545 -6.00 16.33 -11.81
C ILE A 545 -5.46 15.01 -12.37
N HIS A 546 -4.17 14.80 -12.19
CA HIS A 546 -3.50 13.61 -12.71
C HIS A 546 -3.86 12.41 -11.84
N ASP A 547 -4.63 11.50 -12.39
CA ASP A 547 -4.84 10.19 -11.79
C ASP A 547 -3.59 9.33 -12.02
N TYR A 548 -2.71 9.26 -10.99
CA TYR A 548 -1.51 8.41 -10.99
C TYR A 548 -1.83 6.97 -10.60
N SER A 549 -3.09 6.62 -10.42
CA SER A 549 -3.51 5.27 -10.04
C SER A 549 -3.24 4.27 -11.17
N LEU A 550 -2.65 3.14 -10.78
CA LEU A 550 -2.50 1.96 -11.66
C LEU A 550 -3.85 1.35 -12.00
#